data_ddad062263d40bb43ccc8d4ff0162503
#
_entry.id   ddad062263d40bb43ccc8d4ff0162503
#
_cell.length_a   1.000
_cell.length_b   1.000
_cell.length_c   1.000
_cell.angle_alpha   90.00
_cell.angle_beta   90.00
_cell.angle_gamma   90.00
#
_symmetry.space_group_name_H-M   'P 1'
#
loop_
_entity.id
_entity.type
_entity.pdbx_description
1 polymer ?
#
loop_
_entity_poly.entity_id
_entity_poly.type
_entity_poly.pdbx_seq_one_letter_code
_entity_poly.pdbx_strand_id
1 'polypeptide(L)'
;YAIGYSVRAGRTAVTLILAGVAVASFLTAVQTYLQQRNAETLREVYGWILGRLSTVGWTEVWMVLPYVVVATAVMLLGARRLDVLSVGDDEATTLGVNPTRVRLVMVLAATLGTAAVVAVSGLIGFVGIIVPHTIRIIFGSSYRIVLPLSVVLGAAFLILADLLARTVAAPAEIPIGVVTAFFGAPFFAIVLRSSRGLGS
;
A
#
# COMPACT_ATOMS: atom_id res chain seq x y z
N TYR A 1 -8.92 -13.92 1.80
CA TYR A 1 -9.43 -14.41 0.50
C TYR A 1 -10.11 -15.79 0.67
N ALA A 2 -9.47 -16.74 1.35
CA ALA A 2 -10.03 -18.08 1.60
C ALA A 2 -11.33 -18.05 2.43
N ILE A 3 -11.42 -17.17 3.42
CA ILE A 3 -12.60 -17.01 4.29
C ILE A 3 -13.80 -16.44 3.52
N GLY A 4 -13.55 -15.50 2.57
CA GLY A 4 -14.59 -14.93 1.73
C GLY A 4 -15.16 -15.91 0.69
N TYR A 5 -14.41 -16.96 0.34
CA TYR A 5 -14.80 -17.95 -0.68
C TYR A 5 -15.73 -19.04 -0.14
N SER A 6 -15.67 -19.32 1.16
CA SER A 6 -16.46 -20.38 1.82
C SER A 6 -17.92 -20.01 2.09
N VAL A 7 -18.28 -18.75 1.95
CA VAL A 7 -19.66 -18.29 2.14
C VAL A 7 -20.43 -18.40 0.82
N ARG A 8 -21.30 -19.37 0.72
CA ARG A 8 -22.16 -19.69 -0.45
C ARG A 8 -23.18 -18.60 -0.84
N ALA A 9 -23.27 -17.51 -0.09
CA ALA A 9 -24.20 -16.40 -0.33
C ALA A 9 -23.45 -15.19 -0.89
N GLY A 10 -23.51 -14.99 -2.18
CA GLY A 10 -23.22 -13.73 -2.86
C GLY A 10 -21.79 -13.24 -2.67
N ARG A 11 -20.98 -13.32 -3.73
CA ARG A 11 -19.66 -12.70 -3.88
C ARG A 11 -19.78 -11.15 -3.84
N THR A 12 -20.36 -10.59 -2.80
CA THR A 12 -20.52 -9.15 -2.64
C THR A 12 -19.26 -8.57 -2.01
N ALA A 13 -18.84 -7.40 -2.46
CA ALA A 13 -17.75 -6.62 -1.86
C ALA A 13 -17.91 -6.50 -0.33
N VAL A 14 -19.13 -6.47 0.15
CA VAL A 14 -19.50 -6.47 1.58
C VAL A 14 -18.97 -7.68 2.33
N THR A 15 -19.09 -8.90 1.78
CA THR A 15 -18.59 -10.12 2.44
C THR A 15 -17.06 -10.11 2.58
N LEU A 16 -16.35 -9.61 1.57
CA LEU A 16 -14.89 -9.45 1.64
C LEU A 16 -14.46 -8.40 2.67
N ILE A 17 -15.19 -7.29 2.74
CA ILE A 17 -14.96 -6.25 3.75
C ILE A 17 -15.21 -6.80 5.15
N LEU A 18 -16.32 -7.48 5.38
CA LEU A 18 -16.63 -8.08 6.69
C LEU A 18 -15.61 -9.14 7.09
N ALA A 19 -15.18 -9.99 6.16
CA ALA A 19 -14.13 -10.96 6.41
C ALA A 19 -12.79 -10.27 6.76
N GLY A 20 -12.46 -9.18 6.06
CA GLY A 20 -11.29 -8.36 6.36
C GLY A 20 -11.34 -7.73 7.75
N VAL A 21 -12.49 -7.16 8.14
CA VAL A 21 -12.70 -6.59 9.46
C VAL A 21 -12.59 -7.66 10.56
N ALA A 22 -13.18 -8.85 10.36
CA ALA A 22 -13.11 -9.93 11.33
C ALA A 22 -11.65 -10.40 11.55
N VAL A 23 -10.90 -10.60 10.48
CA VAL A 23 -9.47 -10.98 10.56
C VAL A 23 -8.65 -9.88 11.22
N ALA A 24 -8.85 -8.62 10.84
CA ALA A 24 -8.16 -7.48 11.43
C ALA A 24 -8.44 -7.37 12.94
N SER A 25 -9.70 -7.51 13.36
CA SER A 25 -10.09 -7.47 14.77
C SER A 25 -9.44 -8.60 15.58
N PHE A 26 -9.42 -9.82 15.03
CA PHE A 26 -8.74 -10.94 15.68
C PHE A 26 -7.24 -10.71 15.85
N LEU A 27 -6.55 -10.27 14.76
CA LEU A 27 -5.13 -9.98 14.81
C LEU A 27 -4.81 -8.83 15.79
N THR A 28 -5.65 -7.79 15.83
CA THR A 28 -5.51 -6.69 16.79
C THR A 28 -5.65 -7.19 18.23
N ALA A 29 -6.61 -8.08 18.51
CA ALA A 29 -6.77 -8.66 19.84
C ALA A 29 -5.53 -9.47 20.28
N VAL A 30 -4.98 -10.30 19.38
CA VAL A 30 -3.74 -11.05 19.62
C VAL A 30 -2.58 -10.09 19.87
N GLN A 31 -2.44 -9.07 19.02
CA GLN A 31 -1.40 -8.05 19.17
C GLN A 31 -1.49 -7.34 20.52
N THR A 32 -2.68 -6.89 20.90
CA THR A 32 -2.91 -6.20 22.19
C THR A 32 -2.55 -7.10 23.37
N TYR A 33 -2.93 -8.38 23.32
CA TYR A 33 -2.58 -9.33 24.36
C TYR A 33 -1.06 -9.51 24.50
N LEU A 34 -0.34 -9.65 23.38
CA LEU A 34 1.11 -9.78 23.38
C LEU A 34 1.81 -8.50 23.91
N GLN A 35 1.29 -7.33 23.54
CA GLN A 35 1.81 -6.04 24.02
C GLN A 35 1.63 -5.87 25.53
N GLN A 36 0.50 -6.29 26.10
CA GLN A 36 0.28 -6.21 27.55
C GLN A 36 1.24 -7.08 28.36
N ARG A 37 1.73 -8.17 27.78
CA ARG A 37 2.72 -9.04 28.45
C ARG A 37 4.13 -8.46 28.47
N ASN A 38 4.44 -7.52 27.57
CA ASN A 38 5.79 -6.95 27.36
C ASN A 38 5.73 -5.41 27.38
N ALA A 39 5.41 -4.83 28.53
CA ALA A 39 5.24 -3.38 28.68
C ALA A 39 6.50 -2.56 28.36
N GLU A 40 7.69 -3.13 28.48
CA GLU A 40 8.95 -2.45 28.18
C GLU A 40 9.15 -2.19 26.68
N THR A 41 8.57 -3.02 25.83
CA THR A 41 8.65 -2.90 24.35
C THR A 41 7.59 -1.97 23.75
N LEU A 42 6.70 -1.39 24.55
CA LEU A 42 5.62 -0.55 24.04
C LEU A 42 6.12 0.64 23.21
N ARG A 43 7.20 1.29 23.62
CA ARG A 43 7.77 2.44 22.87
C ARG A 43 8.29 2.02 21.48
N GLU A 44 8.93 0.87 21.39
CA GLU A 44 9.43 0.35 20.11
C GLU A 44 8.28 -0.03 19.18
N VAL A 45 7.26 -0.71 19.72
CA VAL A 45 6.06 -1.09 18.99
C VAL A 45 5.31 0.15 18.46
N TYR A 46 5.11 1.16 19.31
CA TYR A 46 4.47 2.41 18.87
C TYR A 46 5.32 3.15 17.83
N GLY A 47 6.65 3.20 18.01
CA GLY A 47 7.54 3.76 17.00
C GLY A 47 7.42 3.06 15.64
N TRP A 48 7.32 1.72 15.65
CA TRP A 48 7.13 0.94 14.44
C TRP A 48 5.73 1.16 13.81
N ILE A 49 4.66 1.19 14.63
CA ILE A 49 3.29 1.46 14.14
C ILE A 49 3.19 2.84 13.47
N LEU A 50 3.89 3.84 14.00
CA LEU A 50 3.86 5.21 13.46
C LEU A 50 4.76 5.39 12.23
N GLY A 51 5.58 4.40 11.89
CA GLY A 51 6.51 4.44 10.77
C GLY A 51 7.74 5.32 11.06
N ARG A 52 8.93 4.76 10.86
CA ARG A 52 10.20 5.47 11.08
C ARG A 52 11.20 5.04 10.02
N LEU A 53 11.84 6.05 9.38
CA LEU A 53 12.95 5.82 8.47
C LEU A 53 14.30 6.18 9.10
N SER A 54 14.31 6.95 10.20
CA SER A 54 15.53 7.40 10.87
C SER A 54 16.34 6.26 11.52
N THR A 55 15.71 5.13 11.80
CA THR A 55 16.36 3.95 12.39
C THR A 55 16.80 2.91 11.37
N VAL A 56 16.51 3.13 10.07
CA VAL A 56 16.84 2.22 8.98
C VAL A 56 18.25 2.49 8.49
N GLY A 57 19.11 1.48 8.57
CA GLY A 57 20.49 1.53 8.08
C GLY A 57 20.68 0.80 6.76
N TRP A 58 21.92 0.72 6.30
CA TRP A 58 22.28 0.01 5.08
C TRP A 58 22.04 -1.51 5.16
N THR A 59 22.11 -2.09 6.35
CA THR A 59 21.86 -3.53 6.58
C THR A 59 20.41 -3.88 6.23
N GLU A 60 19.46 -3.07 6.71
CA GLU A 60 18.03 -3.23 6.43
C GLU A 60 17.73 -3.01 4.96
N VAL A 61 18.37 -2.01 4.33
CA VAL A 61 18.24 -1.75 2.89
C VAL A 61 18.67 -2.97 2.08
N TRP A 62 19.84 -3.55 2.35
CA TRP A 62 20.33 -4.73 1.64
C TRP A 62 19.45 -5.97 1.88
N MET A 63 18.86 -6.09 3.07
CA MET A 63 17.94 -7.19 3.41
C MET A 63 16.64 -7.10 2.60
N VAL A 64 16.09 -5.90 2.43
CA VAL A 64 14.78 -5.67 1.76
C VAL A 64 14.93 -5.57 0.25
N LEU A 65 16.06 -5.09 -0.26
CA LEU A 65 16.31 -4.82 -1.66
C LEU A 65 15.92 -5.96 -2.61
N PRO A 66 16.31 -7.24 -2.39
CA PRO A 66 15.96 -8.31 -3.31
C PRO A 66 14.45 -8.51 -3.44
N TYR A 67 13.70 -8.41 -2.35
CA TYR A 67 12.23 -8.53 -2.37
C TYR A 67 11.57 -7.39 -3.13
N VAL A 68 12.05 -6.16 -2.91
CA VAL A 68 11.53 -4.97 -3.60
C VAL A 68 11.85 -5.03 -5.09
N VAL A 69 13.06 -5.42 -5.47
CA VAL A 69 13.47 -5.55 -6.87
C VAL A 69 12.62 -6.61 -7.58
N VAL A 70 12.44 -7.79 -6.98
CA VAL A 70 11.62 -8.86 -7.56
C VAL A 70 10.16 -8.40 -7.68
N ALA A 71 9.58 -7.85 -6.63
CA ALA A 71 8.20 -7.35 -6.64
C ALA A 71 7.99 -6.28 -7.71
N THR A 72 8.87 -5.28 -7.76
CA THR A 72 8.82 -4.19 -8.75
C THR A 72 8.99 -4.71 -10.17
N ALA A 73 9.95 -5.61 -10.41
CA ALA A 73 10.16 -6.23 -11.72
C ALA A 73 8.92 -6.99 -12.19
N VAL A 74 8.31 -7.82 -11.34
CA VAL A 74 7.08 -8.56 -11.67
C VAL A 74 5.95 -7.59 -12.01
N MET A 75 5.77 -6.51 -11.22
CA MET A 75 4.73 -5.53 -11.47
C MET A 75 4.97 -4.77 -12.78
N LEU A 76 6.19 -4.31 -13.07
CA LEU A 76 6.53 -3.60 -14.30
C LEU A 76 6.38 -4.48 -15.54
N LEU A 77 6.83 -5.74 -15.49
CA LEU A 77 6.67 -6.71 -16.57
C LEU A 77 5.19 -7.07 -16.80
N GLY A 78 4.37 -7.02 -15.76
CA GLY A 78 2.95 -7.27 -15.82
C GLY A 78 2.10 -6.05 -16.23
N ALA A 79 2.67 -4.86 -16.35
CA ALA A 79 1.95 -3.61 -16.61
C ALA A 79 1.03 -3.69 -17.85
N ARG A 80 1.50 -4.29 -18.95
CA ARG A 80 0.70 -4.49 -20.18
C ARG A 80 -0.52 -5.36 -19.93
N ARG A 81 -0.38 -6.42 -19.12
CA ARG A 81 -1.50 -7.32 -18.79
C ARG A 81 -2.52 -6.62 -17.89
N LEU A 82 -2.07 -5.72 -17.01
CA LEU A 82 -2.95 -4.87 -16.20
C LEU A 82 -3.73 -3.88 -17.06
N ASP A 83 -3.11 -3.29 -18.10
CA ASP A 83 -3.81 -2.43 -19.06
C ASP A 83 -4.90 -3.22 -19.80
N VAL A 84 -4.64 -4.46 -20.23
CA VAL A 84 -5.65 -5.32 -20.85
C VAL A 84 -6.78 -5.65 -19.86
N LEU A 85 -6.47 -5.92 -18.61
CA LEU A 85 -7.50 -6.17 -17.58
C LEU A 85 -8.36 -4.93 -17.26
N SER A 86 -7.87 -3.73 -17.52
CA SER A 86 -8.63 -2.51 -17.27
C SER A 86 -9.81 -2.31 -18.23
N VAL A 87 -9.83 -3.00 -19.36
CA VAL A 87 -10.94 -2.94 -20.35
C VAL A 87 -12.11 -3.83 -19.92
N GLY A 88 -11.82 -4.97 -19.25
CA GLY A 88 -12.82 -5.92 -18.77
C GLY A 88 -12.29 -7.35 -18.73
N ASP A 89 -12.92 -8.22 -17.95
CA ASP A 89 -12.48 -9.62 -17.80
C ASP A 89 -12.78 -10.46 -19.05
N ASP A 90 -13.92 -10.22 -19.67
CA ASP A 90 -14.34 -10.95 -20.86
C ASP A 90 -13.47 -10.56 -22.06
N GLU A 91 -13.22 -9.26 -22.23
CA GLU A 91 -12.33 -8.73 -23.26
C GLU A 91 -10.88 -9.22 -23.06
N ALA A 92 -10.40 -9.23 -21.83
CA ALA A 92 -9.07 -9.75 -21.52
C ALA A 92 -8.92 -11.23 -21.89
N THR A 93 -9.97 -12.01 -21.65
CA THR A 93 -9.98 -13.44 -21.97
C THR A 93 -9.97 -13.66 -23.48
N THR A 94 -10.70 -12.88 -24.27
CA THR A 94 -10.67 -12.96 -25.74
C THR A 94 -9.30 -12.61 -26.32
N LEU A 95 -8.55 -11.75 -25.63
CA LEU A 95 -7.16 -11.40 -25.94
C LEU A 95 -6.12 -12.42 -25.42
N GLY A 96 -6.58 -13.57 -24.90
CA GLY A 96 -5.72 -14.63 -24.41
C GLY A 96 -5.08 -14.38 -23.04
N VAL A 97 -5.54 -13.37 -22.30
CA VAL A 97 -5.07 -13.07 -20.95
C VAL A 97 -5.99 -13.74 -19.94
N ASN A 98 -5.44 -14.49 -18.99
CA ASN A 98 -6.21 -15.06 -17.90
C ASN A 98 -6.30 -14.07 -16.72
N PRO A 99 -7.47 -13.43 -16.46
CA PRO A 99 -7.62 -12.39 -15.45
C PRO A 99 -7.26 -12.84 -14.05
N THR A 100 -7.69 -14.06 -13.68
CA THR A 100 -7.45 -14.62 -12.34
C THR A 100 -5.96 -14.81 -12.05
N ARG A 101 -5.21 -15.35 -13.03
CA ARG A 101 -3.76 -15.54 -12.87
C ARG A 101 -3.01 -14.21 -12.78
N VAL A 102 -3.35 -13.26 -13.63
CA VAL A 102 -2.69 -11.94 -13.61
C VAL A 102 -2.96 -11.24 -12.28
N ARG A 103 -4.21 -11.20 -11.83
CA ARG A 103 -4.54 -10.61 -10.52
C ARG A 103 -3.80 -11.28 -9.38
N LEU A 104 -3.77 -12.62 -9.35
CA LEU A 104 -3.07 -13.35 -8.31
C LEU A 104 -1.57 -13.01 -8.27
N VAL A 105 -0.90 -13.03 -9.43
CA VAL A 105 0.53 -12.69 -9.52
C VAL A 105 0.79 -11.25 -9.09
N MET A 106 -0.04 -10.30 -9.52
CA MET A 106 0.11 -8.88 -9.15
C MET A 106 -0.12 -8.66 -7.64
N VAL A 107 -1.15 -9.29 -7.07
CA VAL A 107 -1.42 -9.21 -5.63
C VAL A 107 -0.28 -9.81 -4.82
N LEU A 108 0.23 -10.98 -5.21
CA LEU A 108 1.36 -11.61 -4.53
C LEU A 108 2.63 -10.75 -4.61
N ALA A 109 2.94 -10.19 -5.78
CA ALA A 109 4.08 -9.29 -5.94
C ALA A 109 3.93 -8.02 -5.09
N ALA A 110 2.77 -7.37 -5.14
CA ALA A 110 2.50 -6.17 -4.34
C ALA A 110 2.57 -6.47 -2.83
N THR A 111 1.99 -7.59 -2.40
CA THR A 111 2.03 -8.00 -0.99
C THR A 111 3.45 -8.30 -0.52
N LEU A 112 4.24 -9.01 -1.33
CA LEU A 112 5.64 -9.31 -1.02
C LEU A 112 6.46 -8.02 -0.86
N GLY A 113 6.37 -7.10 -1.83
CA GLY A 113 7.09 -5.84 -1.78
C GLY A 113 6.67 -4.97 -0.60
N THR A 114 5.37 -4.84 -0.37
CA THR A 114 4.83 -4.06 0.75
C THR A 114 5.22 -4.67 2.09
N ALA A 115 5.08 -5.99 2.28
CA ALA A 115 5.43 -6.66 3.52
C ALA A 115 6.92 -6.51 3.85
N ALA A 116 7.80 -6.66 2.85
CA ALA A 116 9.23 -6.49 3.02
C ALA A 116 9.60 -5.06 3.49
N VAL A 117 9.01 -4.03 2.87
CA VAL A 117 9.27 -2.65 3.25
C VAL A 117 8.69 -2.32 4.62
N VAL A 118 7.43 -2.71 4.89
CA VAL A 118 6.75 -2.45 6.16
C VAL A 118 7.45 -3.12 7.33
N ALA A 119 8.04 -4.31 7.14
CA ALA A 119 8.80 -4.99 8.19
C ALA A 119 9.95 -4.14 8.75
N VAL A 120 10.52 -3.26 7.93
CA VAL A 120 11.68 -2.44 8.29
C VAL A 120 11.30 -0.99 8.60
N SER A 121 10.43 -0.38 7.79
CA SER A 121 10.05 1.03 7.92
C SER A 121 8.87 1.28 8.86
N GLY A 122 8.16 0.23 9.26
CA GLY A 122 6.86 0.34 9.91
C GLY A 122 5.75 0.79 8.94
N LEU A 123 4.62 1.24 9.50
CA LEU A 123 3.44 1.58 8.72
C LEU A 123 3.52 3.01 8.19
N ILE A 124 3.73 3.16 6.89
CA ILE A 124 3.68 4.44 6.18
C ILE A 124 2.48 4.40 5.24
N GLY A 125 1.42 5.12 5.62
CA GLY A 125 0.17 5.13 4.87
C GLY A 125 0.12 6.17 3.76
N PHE A 126 -0.96 6.15 2.98
CA PHE A 126 -1.37 7.12 1.97
C PHE A 126 -0.51 7.24 0.70
N VAL A 127 0.78 6.91 0.74
CA VAL A 127 1.70 7.03 -0.41
C VAL A 127 1.16 6.27 -1.62
N GLY A 128 0.71 5.02 -1.40
CA GLY A 128 0.14 4.16 -2.44
C GLY A 128 -1.20 4.62 -3.02
N ILE A 129 -1.83 5.64 -2.42
CA ILE A 129 -3.06 6.26 -2.91
C ILE A 129 -2.73 7.59 -3.60
N ILE A 130 -2.00 8.48 -2.92
CA ILE A 130 -1.69 9.83 -3.40
C ILE A 130 -0.91 9.76 -4.70
N VAL A 131 0.20 9.05 -4.71
CA VAL A 131 1.14 9.04 -5.82
C VAL A 131 0.51 8.49 -7.10
N PRO A 132 -0.02 7.25 -7.14
CA PRO A 132 -0.59 6.72 -8.37
C PRO A 132 -1.85 7.46 -8.82
N HIS A 133 -2.63 8.03 -7.91
CA HIS A 133 -3.79 8.83 -8.25
C HIS A 133 -3.40 10.14 -8.93
N THR A 134 -2.40 10.85 -8.38
CA THR A 134 -1.86 12.08 -8.97
C THR A 134 -1.29 11.80 -10.37
N ILE A 135 -0.57 10.69 -10.55
CA ILE A 135 -0.04 10.30 -11.86
C ILE A 135 -1.17 10.06 -12.85
N ARG A 136 -2.24 9.37 -12.46
CA ARG A 136 -3.39 9.12 -13.34
C ARG A 136 -4.08 10.39 -13.80
N ILE A 137 -4.18 11.39 -12.96
CA ILE A 137 -4.76 12.70 -13.32
C ILE A 137 -3.90 13.42 -14.36
N ILE A 138 -2.57 13.37 -14.22
CA ILE A 138 -1.64 14.16 -15.04
C ILE A 138 -1.27 13.43 -16.33
N PHE A 139 -0.99 12.12 -16.26
CA PHE A 139 -0.39 11.33 -17.34
C PHE A 139 -1.30 10.23 -17.91
N GLY A 140 -2.52 10.11 -17.36
CA GLY A 140 -3.48 9.09 -17.78
C GLY A 140 -3.39 7.78 -16.97
N SER A 141 -4.33 6.85 -17.26
CA SER A 141 -4.60 5.68 -16.43
C SER A 141 -3.83 4.42 -16.80
N SER A 142 -3.01 4.44 -17.88
CA SER A 142 -2.25 3.26 -18.33
C SER A 142 -1.24 2.82 -17.26
N TYR A 143 -1.27 1.56 -16.88
CA TYR A 143 -0.34 0.98 -15.90
C TYR A 143 1.11 0.99 -16.36
N ARG A 144 1.34 1.04 -17.68
CA ARG A 144 2.70 1.16 -18.26
C ARG A 144 3.35 2.51 -17.95
N ILE A 145 2.56 3.52 -17.65
CA ILE A 145 3.02 4.86 -17.24
C ILE A 145 2.93 4.98 -15.71
N VAL A 146 1.81 4.58 -15.14
CA VAL A 146 1.53 4.72 -13.70
C VAL A 146 2.56 3.98 -12.85
N LEU A 147 2.90 2.72 -13.19
CA LEU A 147 3.79 1.93 -12.34
C LEU A 147 5.22 2.51 -12.28
N PRO A 148 5.92 2.77 -13.40
CA PRO A 148 7.29 3.30 -13.33
C PRO A 148 7.34 4.71 -12.73
N LEU A 149 6.37 5.57 -13.06
CA LEU A 149 6.31 6.90 -12.45
C LEU A 149 5.99 6.84 -10.96
N SER A 150 5.20 5.85 -10.50
CA SER A 150 4.92 5.65 -9.07
C SER A 150 6.18 5.29 -8.28
N VAL A 151 7.11 4.55 -8.87
CA VAL A 151 8.41 4.26 -8.24
C VAL A 151 9.20 5.55 -8.02
N VAL A 152 9.33 6.38 -9.05
CA VAL A 152 10.13 7.62 -8.98
C VAL A 152 9.47 8.67 -8.09
N LEU A 153 8.20 8.97 -8.35
CA LEU A 153 7.46 10.00 -7.61
C LEU A 153 7.16 9.56 -6.18
N GLY A 154 6.95 8.26 -5.94
CA GLY A 154 6.79 7.71 -4.60
C GLY A 154 8.06 7.85 -3.77
N ALA A 155 9.23 7.57 -4.36
CA ALA A 155 10.51 7.80 -3.70
C ALA A 155 10.72 9.29 -3.38
N ALA A 156 10.47 10.19 -4.34
CA ALA A 156 10.58 11.63 -4.12
C ALA A 156 9.62 12.13 -3.02
N PHE A 157 8.38 11.66 -3.03
CA PHE A 157 7.39 12.00 -2.00
C PHE A 157 7.85 11.55 -0.61
N LEU A 158 8.38 10.34 -0.48
CA LEU A 158 8.87 9.83 0.81
C LEU A 158 10.11 10.58 1.30
N ILE A 159 11.03 10.95 0.41
CA ILE A 159 12.19 11.77 0.77
C ILE A 159 11.75 13.14 1.30
N LEU A 160 10.80 13.79 0.64
CA LEU A 160 10.26 15.07 1.09
C LEU A 160 9.50 14.93 2.43
N ALA A 161 8.70 13.87 2.59
CA ALA A 161 8.00 13.61 3.83
C ALA A 161 8.96 13.33 5.00
N ASP A 162 10.04 12.59 4.77
CA ASP A 162 11.08 12.32 5.77
C ASP A 162 11.84 13.60 6.13
N LEU A 163 12.16 14.44 5.15
CA LEU A 163 12.78 15.75 5.40
C LEU A 163 11.91 16.62 6.30
N LEU A 164 10.61 16.70 6.02
CA LEU A 164 9.65 17.42 6.87
C LEU A 164 9.56 16.82 8.26
N ALA A 165 9.51 15.49 8.36
CA ALA A 165 9.44 14.76 9.62
C ALA A 165 10.62 15.08 10.56
N ARG A 166 11.81 15.29 9.99
CA ARG A 166 13.05 15.60 10.74
C ARG A 166 13.23 17.09 11.03
N THR A 167 12.65 17.98 10.24
CA THR A 167 12.95 19.44 10.33
C THR A 167 11.89 20.24 11.06
N VAL A 168 10.60 19.89 10.94
CA VAL A 168 9.49 20.70 11.45
C VAL A 168 9.48 20.82 12.97
N ALA A 169 9.87 19.79 13.70
CA ALA A 169 9.85 19.79 15.16
C ALA A 169 11.23 19.63 15.79
N ALA A 170 12.31 19.90 15.04
CA ALA A 170 13.68 19.73 15.54
C ALA A 170 13.89 20.43 16.90
N PRO A 171 14.56 19.78 17.88
CA PRO A 171 15.33 18.55 17.78
C PRO A 171 14.50 17.24 17.89
N ALA A 172 13.19 17.30 18.11
CA ALA A 172 12.33 16.14 18.13
C ALA A 172 11.99 15.71 16.68
N GLU A 173 11.95 14.40 16.41
CA GLU A 173 11.54 13.84 15.14
C GLU A 173 10.07 13.46 15.18
N ILE A 174 9.31 13.87 14.16
CA ILE A 174 7.93 13.43 13.97
C ILE A 174 7.96 12.09 13.21
N PRO A 175 7.20 11.06 13.60
CA PRO A 175 7.09 9.85 12.81
C PRO A 175 6.60 10.16 11.38
N ILE A 176 7.24 9.58 10.37
CA ILE A 176 6.90 9.86 8.96
C ILE A 176 5.47 9.47 8.60
N GLY A 177 4.91 8.43 9.24
CA GLY A 177 3.51 8.04 9.07
C GLY A 177 2.52 9.12 9.47
N VAL A 178 2.85 9.95 10.47
CA VAL A 178 2.04 11.12 10.87
C VAL A 178 2.07 12.18 9.77
N VAL A 179 3.25 12.46 9.21
CA VAL A 179 3.41 13.44 8.11
C VAL A 179 2.63 12.98 6.88
N THR A 180 2.79 11.72 6.47
CA THR A 180 2.07 11.18 5.30
C THR A 180 0.56 11.13 5.51
N ALA A 181 0.08 10.86 6.74
CA ALA A 181 -1.34 10.88 7.07
C ALA A 181 -1.90 12.30 7.05
N PHE A 182 -1.13 13.29 7.52
CA PHE A 182 -1.55 14.70 7.53
C PHE A 182 -1.81 15.25 6.12
N PHE A 183 -1.00 14.85 5.14
CA PHE A 183 -1.24 15.19 3.73
C PHE A 183 -2.24 14.24 3.06
N GLY A 184 -2.21 12.97 3.41
CA GLY A 184 -2.98 11.92 2.76
C GLY A 184 -4.47 11.95 3.06
N ALA A 185 -4.85 12.20 4.29
CA ALA A 185 -6.26 12.19 4.68
C ALA A 185 -7.07 13.34 4.02
N PRO A 186 -6.59 14.60 3.99
CA PRO A 186 -7.26 15.67 3.25
C PRO A 186 -7.31 15.39 1.75
N PHE A 187 -6.22 14.93 1.15
CA PHE A 187 -6.17 14.55 -0.26
C PHE A 187 -7.25 13.50 -0.59
N PHE A 188 -7.33 12.45 0.20
CA PHE A 188 -8.33 11.39 0.00
C PHE A 188 -9.76 11.91 0.15
N ALA A 189 -10.02 12.80 1.11
CA ALA A 189 -11.32 13.43 1.29
C ALA A 189 -11.74 14.27 0.07
N ILE A 190 -10.80 15.01 -0.54
CA ILE A 190 -11.03 15.79 -1.76
C ILE A 190 -11.33 14.85 -2.94
N VAL A 191 -10.56 13.80 -3.13
CA VAL A 191 -10.76 12.80 -4.19
C VAL A 191 -12.13 12.14 -4.08
N LEU A 192 -12.54 11.72 -2.87
CA LEU A 192 -13.87 11.15 -2.64
C LEU A 192 -15.00 12.13 -2.96
N ARG A 193 -14.82 13.40 -2.64
CA ARG A 193 -15.83 14.43 -2.94
C ARG A 193 -15.96 14.69 -4.45
N SER A 194 -14.83 14.72 -5.14
CA SER A 194 -14.79 14.90 -6.61
C SER A 194 -15.44 13.74 -7.36
N SER A 195 -15.27 12.50 -6.91
CA SER A 195 -15.85 11.32 -7.55
C SER A 195 -17.38 11.21 -7.37
N ARG A 196 -17.95 11.82 -6.33
CA ARG A 196 -19.40 11.86 -6.12
C ARG A 196 -20.10 12.91 -7.00
N GLY A 197 -19.39 13.91 -7.51
CA GLY A 197 -19.95 14.95 -8.39
C GLY A 197 -20.13 14.50 -9.86
N LEU A 198 -19.57 13.35 -10.26
CA LEU A 198 -19.68 12.82 -11.62
C LEU A 198 -20.78 11.75 -11.78
N GLY A 199 -21.53 11.45 -10.73
CA GLY A 199 -22.59 10.44 -10.69
C GLY A 199 -24.00 10.98 -10.45
N SER A 200 -24.21 12.30 -10.60
CA SER A 200 -25.53 12.95 -10.47
C SER A 200 -25.99 13.56 -11.80
#